data_87b471a1bdbc9e3fcf5c4f7a2872461f
#
_entry.id   87b471a1bdbc9e3fcf5c4f7a2872461f
#
_cell.length_a   1.000
_cell.length_b   1.000
_cell.length_c   1.000
_cell.angle_alpha   90.00
_cell.angle_beta   90.00
_cell.angle_gamma   90.00
#
_symmetry.space_group_name_H-M   'P 1'
#
loop_
_entity.id
_entity.type
_entity.pdbx_description
1 polymer ?
#
loop_
_entity_poly.entity_id
_entity_poly.type
_entity_poly.pdbx_seq_one_letter_code
_entity_poly.pdbx_strand_id
1 'polypeptide(L)'
;MTKFVFVTGGVVSSLGKGIASASLAAILESRGLQVTLIKLDPYINVDPGTMSPFQHGEVFVTDDGAETDLDLGHYERFVTTRMRKANNFTTGQIYKSVLEKERRGDYLGKTVQVIPHVTNEIQEYIRRGAGLGTDNEVDVAIVEIGGTVGDIESLPFLEAVRQMALKQGPNNSAFVHLTYVPFIQAAGELKTKPTQHTVQKLREIGIQPDALLCRADRRIPEDEAEKISLFTNVPKWGVISMPDVDTIYKVPRVLHEQGLDGLICDKLRLNTPPANLKRWDDLVHEVEHPRGEVLIAMVGKYVDLSDSYKSLNEALRHAGLKNHVRVRIDYVDSETITPDSVDQLAKYDAILVPGGFGKRGIEGKIAAARYARENKVPYLGICLGMQVATIEYARDVAGLQDANSTEFEPATPHPVIALITEWQDASGAIQTRSEQSDLGGTMRLGAQSSDVAKGTLAHKIYGDVVTERHRHRYEANVKYLDQLRAAGLVISALTQREQLTEIVELPQDVHPWFMGVQFHPEFKSTPWDGHPLFNSFVAAAVEHQAAAQKNSGKPLKAVA
;
A
#
# COMPACT_ATOMS: atom_id res chain seq x y z
N MET A 1 12.87 12.07 24.59
CA MET A 1 12.77 13.15 23.56
C MET A 1 12.97 12.50 22.19
N THR A 2 11.96 12.59 21.36
CA THR A 2 11.95 12.01 20.00
C THR A 2 13.07 12.61 19.13
N LYS A 3 13.79 11.76 18.44
CA LYS A 3 14.79 12.11 17.43
C LYS A 3 14.16 12.07 16.04
N PHE A 4 14.71 12.85 15.11
CA PHE A 4 14.16 12.93 13.74
C PHE A 4 15.22 12.56 12.71
N VAL A 5 14.83 11.73 11.76
CA VAL A 5 15.61 11.45 10.56
C VAL A 5 14.84 11.96 9.36
N PHE A 6 15.35 12.99 8.70
CA PHE A 6 14.76 13.57 7.50
C PHE A 6 15.34 12.91 6.26
N VAL A 7 14.45 12.25 5.48
CA VAL A 7 14.82 11.57 4.24
C VAL A 7 14.38 12.41 3.05
N THR A 8 15.33 12.83 2.23
CA THR A 8 15.10 13.62 1.01
C THR A 8 15.56 12.84 -0.20
N GLY A 9 15.10 13.21 -1.39
CA GLY A 9 15.56 12.59 -2.63
C GLY A 9 15.85 13.62 -3.70
N GLY A 10 16.74 13.26 -4.60
CA GLY A 10 17.10 14.12 -5.71
C GLY A 10 17.29 13.34 -7.01
N VAL A 11 17.52 14.05 -8.09
CA VAL A 11 17.76 13.59 -9.46
C VAL A 11 16.49 13.17 -10.18
N VAL A 12 15.76 12.15 -9.68
CA VAL A 12 14.53 11.60 -10.30
C VAL A 12 13.51 11.19 -9.25
N SER A 13 12.24 11.12 -9.63
CA SER A 13 11.17 10.48 -8.85
C SER A 13 11.33 8.96 -8.83
N SER A 14 10.54 8.26 -8.00
CA SER A 14 10.54 6.79 -7.88
C SER A 14 11.91 6.18 -7.57
N LEU A 15 12.77 6.94 -6.90
CA LEU A 15 14.13 6.52 -6.53
C LEU A 15 14.16 5.45 -5.42
N GLY A 16 13.02 5.23 -4.75
CA GLY A 16 12.88 4.26 -3.67
C GLY A 16 13.05 4.85 -2.26
N LYS A 17 12.71 6.14 -2.07
CA LYS A 17 12.71 6.78 -0.75
C LYS A 17 11.88 6.01 0.26
N GLY A 18 10.66 5.60 -0.09
CA GLY A 18 9.76 4.85 0.78
C GLY A 18 10.39 3.56 1.30
N ILE A 19 10.99 2.78 0.40
CA ILE A 19 11.68 1.52 0.77
C ILE A 19 12.92 1.79 1.62
N ALA A 20 13.70 2.81 1.30
CA ALA A 20 14.89 3.17 2.06
C ALA A 20 14.53 3.64 3.48
N SER A 21 13.48 4.49 3.60
CA SER A 21 12.93 4.97 4.87
C SER A 21 12.39 3.81 5.71
N ALA A 22 11.58 2.94 5.11
CA ALA A 22 11.04 1.75 5.77
C ALA A 22 12.14 0.78 6.22
N SER A 23 13.17 0.58 5.38
CA SER A 23 14.31 -0.29 5.71
C SER A 23 15.11 0.25 6.89
N LEU A 24 15.42 1.55 6.90
CA LEU A 24 16.08 2.19 8.03
C LEU A 24 15.24 2.08 9.31
N ALA A 25 13.93 2.32 9.22
CA ALA A 25 12.99 2.15 10.33
C ALA A 25 13.03 0.72 10.90
N ALA A 26 12.96 -0.27 10.03
CA ALA A 26 13.04 -1.69 10.41
C ALA A 26 14.36 -2.06 11.11
N ILE A 27 15.48 -1.52 10.64
CA ILE A 27 16.79 -1.74 11.29
C ILE A 27 16.80 -1.10 12.68
N LEU A 28 16.30 0.14 12.80
CA LEU A 28 16.24 0.83 14.11
C LEU A 28 15.28 0.14 15.07
N GLU A 29 14.13 -0.36 14.59
CA GLU A 29 13.20 -1.18 15.37
C GLU A 29 13.86 -2.47 15.85
N SER A 30 14.68 -3.13 15.01
CA SER A 30 15.45 -4.33 15.40
C SER A 30 16.51 -4.06 16.47
N ARG A 31 16.88 -2.80 16.70
CA ARG A 31 17.74 -2.33 17.79
C ARG A 31 16.96 -1.98 19.06
N GLY A 32 15.65 -2.26 19.09
CA GLY A 32 14.76 -2.05 20.23
C GLY A 32 14.20 -0.65 20.38
N LEU A 33 14.30 0.19 19.34
CA LEU A 33 13.71 1.54 19.32
C LEU A 33 12.26 1.51 18.89
N GLN A 34 11.44 2.36 19.47
CA GLN A 34 10.10 2.66 18.96
C GLN A 34 10.21 3.67 17.81
N VAL A 35 9.78 3.26 16.63
CA VAL A 35 9.91 4.07 15.40
C VAL A 35 8.55 4.33 14.77
N THR A 36 8.42 5.49 14.14
CA THR A 36 7.33 5.79 13.21
C THR A 36 7.87 6.44 11.94
N LEU A 37 7.07 6.39 10.88
CA LEU A 37 7.38 7.06 9.63
C LEU A 37 6.29 8.11 9.33
N ILE A 38 6.69 9.21 8.69
CA ILE A 38 5.81 10.30 8.30
C ILE A 38 6.11 10.66 6.86
N LYS A 39 5.08 10.66 6.02
CA LYS A 39 5.17 11.02 4.61
C LYS A 39 4.67 12.45 4.38
N LEU A 40 5.48 13.25 3.71
CA LEU A 40 5.16 14.61 3.30
C LEU A 40 5.06 14.66 1.78
N ASP A 41 3.86 14.94 1.25
CA ASP A 41 3.62 14.98 -0.18
C ASP A 41 3.47 16.43 -0.70
N PRO A 42 4.29 16.86 -1.66
CA PRO A 42 4.34 18.27 -2.08
C PRO A 42 3.22 18.70 -3.01
N TYR A 43 2.30 17.80 -3.41
CA TYR A 43 1.17 18.16 -4.25
C TYR A 43 0.06 18.91 -3.48
N ILE A 44 -0.77 19.69 -4.24
CA ILE A 44 -1.82 20.55 -3.68
C ILE A 44 -3.14 19.82 -3.44
N ASN A 45 -3.28 18.57 -3.88
CA ASN A 45 -4.46 17.77 -3.52
C ASN A 45 -4.57 17.64 -2.00
N VAL A 46 -5.79 17.71 -1.47
CA VAL A 46 -6.01 17.57 -0.02
C VAL A 46 -5.67 16.15 0.44
N ASP A 47 -6.02 15.16 -0.37
CA ASP A 47 -5.67 13.76 -0.23
C ASP A 47 -5.55 13.09 -1.61
N PRO A 48 -5.00 11.87 -1.70
CA PRO A 48 -4.87 11.16 -2.97
C PRO A 48 -6.15 10.45 -3.43
N GLY A 49 -7.25 10.51 -2.68
CA GLY A 49 -8.47 9.72 -2.93
C GLY A 49 -9.11 9.93 -4.30
N THR A 50 -8.95 11.13 -4.87
CA THR A 50 -9.48 11.48 -6.22
C THR A 50 -8.42 11.41 -7.33
N MET A 51 -7.17 11.07 -6.98
CA MET A 51 -6.08 11.03 -7.94
C MET A 51 -6.14 9.77 -8.81
N SER A 52 -5.66 9.89 -10.05
CA SER A 52 -5.61 8.75 -10.95
C SER A 52 -4.54 7.75 -10.53
N PRO A 53 -4.85 6.45 -10.41
CA PRO A 53 -3.85 5.41 -10.15
C PRO A 53 -2.72 5.35 -11.20
N PHE A 54 -2.96 5.85 -12.41
CA PHE A 54 -1.94 5.96 -13.45
C PHE A 54 -0.83 6.97 -13.12
N GLN A 55 -1.13 7.98 -12.31
CA GLN A 55 -0.16 9.02 -11.96
C GLN A 55 0.49 8.80 -10.59
N HIS A 56 -0.24 8.26 -9.64
CA HIS A 56 0.18 8.15 -8.24
C HIS A 56 0.25 6.73 -7.70
N GLY A 57 -0.13 5.74 -8.50
CA GLY A 57 -0.26 4.36 -8.03
C GLY A 57 -1.49 4.16 -7.15
N GLU A 58 -1.41 3.15 -6.30
CA GLU A 58 -2.47 2.76 -5.37
C GLU A 58 -2.73 3.83 -4.30
N VAL A 59 -4.00 4.03 -3.96
CA VAL A 59 -4.39 4.77 -2.75
C VAL A 59 -4.45 3.79 -1.58
N PHE A 60 -3.54 3.95 -0.62
CA PHE A 60 -3.51 3.14 0.59
C PHE A 60 -4.44 3.72 1.65
N VAL A 61 -5.15 2.86 2.39
CA VAL A 61 -6.09 3.30 3.43
C VAL A 61 -5.64 2.82 4.79
N THR A 62 -5.60 3.73 5.78
CA THR A 62 -5.25 3.44 7.17
C THR A 62 -6.44 2.93 7.97
N ASP A 63 -6.21 2.38 9.17
CA ASP A 63 -7.29 1.90 10.05
C ASP A 63 -8.26 3.03 10.45
N ASP A 64 -7.76 4.25 10.63
CA ASP A 64 -8.55 5.45 10.96
C ASP A 64 -9.15 6.16 9.74
N GLY A 65 -9.14 5.51 8.57
CA GLY A 65 -9.84 5.93 7.36
C GLY A 65 -9.18 7.04 6.56
N ALA A 66 -7.88 7.25 6.71
CA ALA A 66 -7.16 8.18 5.84
C ALA A 66 -6.84 7.50 4.49
N GLU A 67 -7.15 8.20 3.39
CA GLU A 67 -6.62 7.89 2.07
C GLU A 67 -5.23 8.51 1.94
N THR A 68 -4.23 7.70 1.63
CA THR A 68 -2.82 8.08 1.72
C THR A 68 -2.02 7.60 0.51
N ASP A 69 -0.79 8.10 0.40
CA ASP A 69 0.18 7.61 -0.56
C ASP A 69 0.53 6.12 -0.33
N LEU A 70 0.87 5.41 -1.41
CA LEU A 70 1.22 3.97 -1.38
C LEU A 70 2.44 3.65 -0.49
N ASP A 71 3.29 4.64 -0.20
CA ASP A 71 4.47 4.45 0.65
C ASP A 71 4.08 4.05 2.09
N LEU A 72 2.89 4.45 2.58
CA LEU A 72 2.42 4.00 3.89
C LEU A 72 2.21 2.49 3.94
N GLY A 73 1.83 1.88 2.83
CA GLY A 73 1.80 0.42 2.69
C GLY A 73 3.18 -0.21 2.81
N HIS A 74 4.22 0.40 2.22
CA HIS A 74 5.59 -0.05 2.42
C HIS A 74 6.00 0.06 3.90
N TYR A 75 5.64 1.15 4.57
CA TYR A 75 5.97 1.33 5.99
C TYR A 75 5.37 0.21 6.83
N GLU A 76 4.07 -0.05 6.73
CA GLU A 76 3.40 -1.09 7.52
C GLU A 76 3.86 -2.53 7.22
N ARG A 77 4.48 -2.77 6.07
CA ARG A 77 5.08 -4.07 5.74
C ARG A 77 6.46 -4.25 6.38
N PHE A 78 7.16 -3.17 6.67
CA PHE A 78 8.54 -3.20 7.18
C PHE A 78 8.62 -3.03 8.70
N VAL A 79 7.73 -2.23 9.30
CA VAL A 79 7.72 -1.98 10.75
C VAL A 79 6.48 -2.54 11.42
N THR A 80 6.53 -2.70 12.73
CA THR A 80 5.36 -3.17 13.51
C THR A 80 4.37 -2.04 13.83
N THR A 81 4.81 -0.78 13.75
CA THR A 81 3.98 0.40 13.97
C THR A 81 2.93 0.54 12.87
N ARG A 82 1.65 0.65 13.27
CA ARG A 82 0.56 0.93 12.33
C ARG A 82 0.50 2.41 12.00
N MET A 83 0.35 2.72 10.71
CA MET A 83 0.24 4.08 10.23
C MET A 83 -1.18 4.63 10.47
N ARG A 84 -1.25 5.93 10.70
CA ARG A 84 -2.48 6.67 10.99
C ARG A 84 -2.56 7.90 10.10
N LYS A 85 -3.69 8.57 10.10
CA LYS A 85 -3.92 9.84 9.39
C LYS A 85 -2.82 10.88 9.66
N ALA A 86 -2.28 10.89 10.88
CA ALA A 86 -1.18 11.79 11.26
C ALA A 86 0.17 11.46 10.61
N ASN A 87 0.31 10.29 9.97
CA ASN A 87 1.55 9.85 9.33
C ASN A 87 1.68 10.24 7.85
N ASN A 88 0.64 10.83 7.25
CA ASN A 88 0.72 11.37 5.90
C ASN A 88 0.00 12.73 5.83
N PHE A 89 0.63 13.70 5.22
CA PHE A 89 -0.02 14.98 4.91
C PHE A 89 0.56 15.63 3.65
N THR A 90 -0.30 16.40 3.00
CA THR A 90 -0.02 17.04 1.71
C THR A 90 0.15 18.55 1.87
N THR A 91 0.76 19.18 0.88
CA THR A 91 0.78 20.64 0.79
C THR A 91 -0.65 21.20 0.84
N GLY A 92 -1.61 20.56 0.16
CA GLY A 92 -3.02 21.00 0.16
C GLY A 92 -3.62 21.04 1.57
N GLN A 93 -3.40 20.03 2.40
CA GLN A 93 -3.85 20.01 3.80
C GLN A 93 -3.22 21.13 4.63
N ILE A 94 -1.92 21.36 4.47
CA ILE A 94 -1.20 22.43 5.17
C ILE A 94 -1.76 23.80 4.82
N TYR A 95 -1.88 24.11 3.53
CA TYR A 95 -2.41 25.41 3.10
C TYR A 95 -3.87 25.58 3.49
N LYS A 96 -4.70 24.54 3.37
CA LYS A 96 -6.09 24.56 3.85
C LYS A 96 -6.15 24.92 5.34
N SER A 97 -5.35 24.27 6.18
CA SER A 97 -5.28 24.55 7.62
C SER A 97 -4.85 25.99 7.91
N VAL A 98 -3.83 26.50 7.22
CA VAL A 98 -3.35 27.88 7.38
C VAL A 98 -4.42 28.89 6.98
N LEU A 99 -5.10 28.68 5.85
CA LEU A 99 -6.17 29.55 5.37
C LEU A 99 -7.38 29.55 6.32
N GLU A 100 -7.77 28.39 6.83
CA GLU A 100 -8.85 28.28 7.83
C GLU A 100 -8.50 29.01 9.12
N LYS A 101 -7.26 28.92 9.61
CA LYS A 101 -6.76 29.66 10.78
C LYS A 101 -6.76 31.17 10.53
N GLU A 102 -6.36 31.61 9.34
CA GLU A 102 -6.41 33.02 8.94
C GLU A 102 -7.85 33.54 8.97
N ARG A 103 -8.78 32.81 8.35
CA ARG A 103 -10.21 33.22 8.32
C ARG A 103 -10.86 33.24 9.69
N ARG A 104 -10.43 32.39 10.64
CA ARG A 104 -10.89 32.45 12.06
C ARG A 104 -10.26 33.57 12.87
N GLY A 105 -9.22 34.24 12.35
CA GLY A 105 -8.49 35.29 13.05
C GLY A 105 -7.40 34.81 14.00
N ASP A 106 -6.97 33.57 13.92
CA ASP A 106 -5.97 32.98 14.84
C ASP A 106 -4.61 33.71 14.77
N TYR A 107 -4.34 34.40 13.68
CA TYR A 107 -3.10 35.16 13.49
C TYR A 107 -3.20 36.65 13.95
N LEU A 108 -4.31 37.04 14.57
CA LEU A 108 -4.49 38.36 15.19
C LEU A 108 -4.17 39.55 14.25
N GLY A 109 -4.58 39.47 12.97
CA GLY A 109 -4.38 40.51 11.98
C GLY A 109 -2.96 40.62 11.39
N LYS A 110 -2.07 39.70 11.73
CA LYS A 110 -0.71 39.64 11.13
C LYS A 110 -0.77 39.24 9.67
N THR A 111 0.17 39.72 8.87
CA THR A 111 0.38 39.24 7.50
C THR A 111 0.81 37.77 7.55
N VAL A 112 0.02 36.87 6.91
CA VAL A 112 0.30 35.45 6.84
C VAL A 112 1.22 35.18 5.64
N GLN A 113 2.34 34.49 5.87
CA GLN A 113 3.38 34.22 4.89
C GLN A 113 3.81 32.75 4.95
N VAL A 114 4.53 32.27 3.92
CA VAL A 114 5.09 30.93 3.92
C VAL A 114 6.01 30.73 5.14
N ILE A 115 6.89 31.68 5.39
CA ILE A 115 7.71 31.74 6.62
C ILE A 115 7.15 32.91 7.48
N PRO A 116 6.73 32.68 8.72
CA PRO A 116 6.83 31.43 9.47
C PRO A 116 5.55 30.57 9.48
N HIS A 117 4.43 30.99 8.88
CA HIS A 117 3.12 30.41 9.17
C HIS A 117 2.97 29.00 8.55
N VAL A 118 3.26 28.85 7.26
CA VAL A 118 3.22 27.53 6.58
C VAL A 118 4.29 26.60 7.15
N THR A 119 5.52 27.10 7.35
CA THR A 119 6.60 26.26 7.91
C THR A 119 6.35 25.84 9.34
N ASN A 120 5.72 26.67 10.18
CA ASN A 120 5.31 26.28 11.53
C ASN A 120 4.19 25.23 11.50
N GLU A 121 3.24 25.35 10.58
CA GLU A 121 2.17 24.36 10.43
C GLU A 121 2.75 23.00 10.02
N ILE A 122 3.67 22.96 9.07
CA ILE A 122 4.38 21.73 8.69
C ILE A 122 5.09 21.10 9.90
N GLN A 123 5.83 21.90 10.67
CA GLN A 123 6.51 21.42 11.87
C GLN A 123 5.53 20.84 12.90
N GLU A 124 4.36 21.45 13.05
CA GLU A 124 3.32 20.95 13.96
C GLU A 124 2.74 19.61 13.49
N TYR A 125 2.49 19.44 12.17
CA TYR A 125 2.04 18.17 11.63
C TYR A 125 3.10 17.06 11.82
N ILE A 126 4.38 17.35 11.61
CA ILE A 126 5.48 16.41 11.89
C ILE A 126 5.48 15.99 13.36
N ARG A 127 5.30 16.94 14.30
CA ARG A 127 5.23 16.62 15.74
C ARG A 127 4.05 15.72 16.07
N ARG A 128 2.87 15.99 15.50
CA ARG A 128 1.68 15.14 15.68
C ARG A 128 1.92 13.73 15.13
N GLY A 129 2.51 13.62 13.95
CA GLY A 129 2.86 12.33 13.35
C GLY A 129 3.84 11.52 14.20
N ALA A 130 4.74 12.19 14.90
CA ALA A 130 5.68 11.59 15.85
C ALA A 130 5.05 11.30 17.24
N GLY A 131 3.76 11.61 17.44
CA GLY A 131 3.06 11.38 18.70
C GLY A 131 3.52 12.24 19.86
N LEU A 132 4.23 13.35 19.62
CA LEU A 132 4.82 14.18 20.66
C LEU A 132 3.75 14.69 21.64
N GLY A 133 4.02 14.50 22.94
CA GLY A 133 3.12 14.89 24.02
C GLY A 133 1.92 13.96 24.22
N THR A 134 1.94 12.76 23.65
CA THR A 134 0.93 11.71 23.82
C THR A 134 1.57 10.40 24.26
N ASP A 135 0.75 9.42 24.64
CA ASP A 135 1.22 8.05 24.94
C ASP A 135 1.81 7.29 23.72
N ASN A 136 1.71 7.89 22.53
CA ASN A 136 2.26 7.35 21.29
C ASN A 136 3.60 8.01 20.88
N GLU A 137 4.27 8.74 21.78
CA GLU A 137 5.57 9.35 21.51
C GLU A 137 6.63 8.26 21.25
N VAL A 138 7.35 8.40 20.13
CA VAL A 138 8.35 7.43 19.69
C VAL A 138 9.79 7.90 19.99
N ASP A 139 10.73 6.96 19.97
CA ASP A 139 12.16 7.30 20.10
C ASP A 139 12.68 8.00 18.85
N VAL A 140 12.29 7.49 17.66
CA VAL A 140 12.75 8.04 16.36
C VAL A 140 11.55 8.17 15.41
N ALA A 141 11.38 9.37 14.84
CA ALA A 141 10.48 9.62 13.73
C ALA A 141 11.28 9.80 12.43
N ILE A 142 11.03 8.97 11.43
CA ILE A 142 11.60 9.10 10.10
C ILE A 142 10.62 9.88 9.25
N VAL A 143 11.05 11.02 8.74
CA VAL A 143 10.22 11.96 7.97
C VAL A 143 10.68 11.93 6.53
N GLU A 144 9.90 11.32 5.67
CA GLU A 144 10.15 11.25 4.24
C GLU A 144 9.55 12.45 3.51
N ILE A 145 10.39 13.24 2.86
CA ILE A 145 9.96 14.37 2.05
C ILE A 145 9.76 13.90 0.61
N GLY A 146 8.51 13.96 0.14
CA GLY A 146 8.13 13.68 -1.24
C GLY A 146 8.72 14.67 -2.23
N GLY A 147 8.65 14.32 -3.53
CA GLY A 147 9.21 15.11 -4.61
C GLY A 147 10.75 15.01 -4.70
N THR A 148 11.31 15.94 -5.46
CA THR A 148 12.75 15.99 -5.77
C THR A 148 13.34 17.28 -5.24
N VAL A 149 14.51 17.23 -4.63
CA VAL A 149 15.23 18.43 -4.17
C VAL A 149 15.57 19.30 -5.38
N GLY A 150 15.07 20.55 -5.35
CA GLY A 150 15.12 21.50 -6.47
C GLY A 150 13.76 21.84 -7.06
N ASP A 151 12.75 21.00 -6.81
CA ASP A 151 11.37 21.29 -7.20
C ASP A 151 10.77 22.40 -6.31
N ILE A 152 10.01 23.31 -6.91
CA ILE A 152 9.39 24.45 -6.23
C ILE A 152 8.44 23.97 -5.14
N GLU A 153 7.69 22.92 -5.40
CA GLU A 153 6.68 22.36 -4.53
C GLU A 153 7.25 21.83 -3.21
N SER A 154 8.49 21.36 -3.22
CA SER A 154 9.16 20.79 -2.04
C SER A 154 9.79 21.83 -1.11
N LEU A 155 10.00 23.06 -1.58
CA LEU A 155 10.73 24.11 -0.85
C LEU A 155 10.14 24.41 0.55
N PRO A 156 8.82 24.57 0.75
CA PRO A 156 8.27 24.83 2.07
C PRO A 156 8.55 23.70 3.08
N PHE A 157 8.55 22.45 2.62
CA PHE A 157 8.89 21.29 3.46
C PHE A 157 10.37 21.29 3.84
N LEU A 158 11.26 21.49 2.89
CA LEU A 158 12.71 21.54 3.13
C LEU A 158 13.07 22.68 4.09
N GLU A 159 12.47 23.86 3.91
CA GLU A 159 12.65 25.00 4.84
C GLU A 159 12.12 24.68 6.24
N ALA A 160 10.94 24.04 6.35
CA ALA A 160 10.36 23.66 7.63
C ALA A 160 11.25 22.68 8.41
N VAL A 161 11.78 21.64 7.75
CA VAL A 161 12.65 20.65 8.41
C VAL A 161 14.01 21.23 8.76
N ARG A 162 14.57 22.15 7.94
CA ARG A 162 15.78 22.92 8.26
C ARG A 162 15.59 23.74 9.56
N GLN A 163 14.46 24.46 9.65
CA GLN A 163 14.12 25.23 10.85
C GLN A 163 13.92 24.33 12.06
N MET A 164 13.28 23.17 11.86
CA MET A 164 13.03 22.21 12.93
C MET A 164 14.34 21.66 13.48
N ALA A 165 15.27 21.26 12.61
CA ALA A 165 16.60 20.80 13.02
C ALA A 165 17.37 21.88 13.80
N LEU A 166 17.32 23.13 13.36
CA LEU A 166 17.95 24.24 14.06
C LEU A 166 17.37 24.42 15.48
N LYS A 167 16.03 24.39 15.61
CA LYS A 167 15.35 24.56 16.91
C LYS A 167 15.63 23.40 17.89
N GLN A 168 15.78 22.19 17.38
CA GLN A 168 16.05 21.01 18.21
C GLN A 168 17.49 20.92 18.68
N GLY A 169 18.39 21.60 18.00
CA GLY A 169 19.81 21.59 18.28
C GLY A 169 20.53 20.33 17.75
N PRO A 170 21.85 20.31 17.88
CA PRO A 170 22.67 19.21 17.36
C PRO A 170 22.32 17.88 18.04
N ASN A 171 22.52 16.78 17.31
CA ASN A 171 22.28 15.39 17.74
C ASN A 171 20.80 15.02 18.00
N ASN A 172 19.85 15.85 17.57
CA ASN A 172 18.42 15.54 17.66
C ASN A 172 17.77 15.35 16.28
N SER A 173 18.54 15.61 15.22
CA SER A 173 18.13 15.34 13.84
C SER A 173 19.31 14.83 12.99
N ALA A 174 18.98 13.99 11.99
CA ALA A 174 19.90 13.53 10.96
C ALA A 174 19.24 13.71 9.58
N PHE A 175 20.05 13.97 8.56
CA PHE A 175 19.60 14.14 7.17
C PHE A 175 20.20 13.03 6.32
N VAL A 176 19.32 12.24 5.71
CA VAL A 176 19.65 11.20 4.74
C VAL A 176 19.17 11.64 3.37
N HIS A 177 20.05 11.66 2.38
CA HIS A 177 19.69 12.08 1.05
C HIS A 177 19.85 10.94 0.05
N LEU A 178 18.78 10.56 -0.60
CA LEU A 178 18.75 9.52 -1.62
C LEU A 178 19.05 10.14 -2.98
N THR A 179 19.98 9.54 -3.73
CA THR A 179 20.42 10.04 -5.02
C THR A 179 20.60 8.90 -6.03
N TYR A 180 20.72 9.23 -7.29
CA TYR A 180 20.94 8.29 -8.38
C TYR A 180 22.34 8.44 -8.98
N VAL A 181 23.04 7.33 -9.15
CA VAL A 181 24.34 7.24 -9.81
C VAL A 181 24.20 6.37 -11.05
N PRO A 182 23.84 6.98 -12.21
CA PRO A 182 23.58 6.24 -13.44
C PRO A 182 24.86 5.62 -14.01
N PHE A 183 24.76 4.41 -14.52
CA PHE A 183 25.76 3.81 -15.36
C PHE A 183 25.48 4.19 -16.82
N ILE A 184 26.48 4.77 -17.48
CA ILE A 184 26.37 5.13 -18.89
C ILE A 184 27.06 4.06 -19.74
N GLN A 185 26.28 3.20 -20.38
CA GLN A 185 26.81 2.07 -21.17
C GLN A 185 27.84 2.49 -22.21
N ALA A 186 27.57 3.59 -22.95
CA ALA A 186 28.49 4.08 -23.98
C ALA A 186 29.84 4.56 -23.43
N ALA A 187 29.90 4.99 -22.16
CA ALA A 187 31.11 5.43 -21.49
C ALA A 187 31.74 4.32 -20.62
N GLY A 188 31.00 3.24 -20.34
CA GLY A 188 31.45 2.14 -19.49
C GLY A 188 31.66 2.52 -18.03
N GLU A 189 31.04 3.61 -17.53
CA GLU A 189 31.31 4.12 -16.19
C GLU A 189 30.06 4.65 -15.48
N LEU A 190 30.09 4.68 -14.14
CA LEU A 190 29.14 5.36 -13.28
C LEU A 190 29.37 6.87 -13.31
N LYS A 191 28.29 7.64 -13.32
CA LYS A 191 28.34 9.11 -13.35
C LYS A 191 27.89 9.71 -12.01
N THR A 192 28.82 10.34 -11.31
CA THR A 192 28.59 10.94 -9.99
C THR A 192 28.05 12.39 -10.05
N LYS A 193 28.05 13.01 -11.22
CA LYS A 193 27.59 14.40 -11.39
C LYS A 193 26.16 14.66 -10.93
N PRO A 194 25.15 13.82 -11.22
CA PRO A 194 23.80 14.02 -10.73
C PRO A 194 23.75 14.09 -9.20
N THR A 195 24.48 13.20 -8.52
CA THR A 195 24.62 13.21 -7.06
C THR A 195 25.24 14.49 -6.54
N GLN A 196 26.32 14.96 -7.15
CA GLN A 196 26.98 16.21 -6.76
C GLN A 196 26.02 17.41 -6.88
N HIS A 197 25.26 17.51 -7.97
CA HIS A 197 24.32 18.60 -8.21
C HIS A 197 23.14 18.60 -7.24
N THR A 198 22.54 17.44 -6.96
CA THR A 198 21.40 17.39 -6.05
C THR A 198 21.82 17.72 -4.61
N VAL A 199 22.99 17.28 -4.16
CA VAL A 199 23.54 17.65 -2.85
C VAL A 199 23.87 19.14 -2.80
N GLN A 200 24.40 19.71 -3.89
CA GLN A 200 24.62 21.15 -3.96
C GLN A 200 23.31 21.93 -3.79
N LYS A 201 22.22 21.51 -4.45
CA LYS A 201 20.90 22.12 -4.30
C LYS A 201 20.37 22.01 -2.86
N LEU A 202 20.56 20.88 -2.20
CA LEU A 202 20.16 20.72 -0.81
C LEU A 202 20.97 21.65 0.13
N ARG A 203 22.26 21.82 -0.13
CA ARG A 203 23.15 22.75 0.61
C ARG A 203 22.79 24.21 0.38
N GLU A 204 22.35 24.60 -0.81
CA GLU A 204 21.83 25.96 -1.11
C GLU A 204 20.63 26.32 -0.20
N ILE A 205 19.83 25.34 0.22
CA ILE A 205 18.72 25.50 1.18
C ILE A 205 19.25 25.56 2.64
N GLY A 206 20.50 25.22 2.87
CA GLY A 206 21.13 25.19 4.21
C GLY A 206 21.05 23.83 4.90
N ILE A 207 20.86 22.76 4.15
CA ILE A 207 20.84 21.39 4.66
C ILE A 207 22.09 20.64 4.17
N GLN A 208 22.94 20.17 5.10
CA GLN A 208 24.03 19.26 4.81
C GLN A 208 23.59 17.83 5.14
N PRO A 209 23.59 16.89 4.19
CA PRO A 209 23.27 15.50 4.50
C PRO A 209 24.36 14.85 5.37
N ASP A 210 23.94 14.03 6.32
CA ASP A 210 24.81 13.20 7.16
C ASP A 210 25.15 11.88 6.45
N ALA A 211 24.23 11.36 5.63
CA ALA A 211 24.42 10.19 4.81
C ALA A 211 23.83 10.37 3.41
N LEU A 212 24.44 9.73 2.43
CA LEU A 212 23.94 9.60 1.05
C LEU A 212 23.61 8.15 0.77
N LEU A 213 22.38 7.89 0.30
CA LEU A 213 22.00 6.59 -0.24
C LEU A 213 22.08 6.68 -1.77
N CYS A 214 23.10 6.07 -2.32
CA CYS A 214 23.44 6.17 -3.74
C CYS A 214 22.88 4.97 -4.50
N ARG A 215 21.67 5.13 -5.09
CA ARG A 215 21.06 4.09 -5.91
C ARG A 215 21.78 3.97 -7.25
N ALA A 216 22.06 2.73 -7.65
CA ALA A 216 22.66 2.38 -8.93
C ALA A 216 22.20 0.97 -9.34
N ASP A 217 22.43 0.58 -10.61
CA ASP A 217 22.20 -0.79 -11.09
C ASP A 217 23.18 -1.82 -10.50
N ARG A 218 24.24 -1.33 -9.85
CA ARG A 218 25.32 -2.13 -9.24
C ARG A 218 25.93 -1.44 -8.02
N ARG A 219 26.74 -2.17 -7.27
CA ARG A 219 27.50 -1.58 -6.15
C ARG A 219 28.46 -0.51 -6.65
N ILE A 220 28.50 0.62 -5.95
CA ILE A 220 29.39 1.75 -6.29
C ILE A 220 30.83 1.40 -5.88
N PRO A 221 31.80 1.51 -6.80
CA PRO A 221 33.21 1.30 -6.50
C PRO A 221 33.74 2.29 -5.48
N GLU A 222 34.84 1.93 -4.82
CA GLU A 222 35.42 2.71 -3.73
C GLU A 222 35.93 4.08 -4.16
N ASP A 223 36.57 4.16 -5.34
CA ASP A 223 37.04 5.38 -5.98
C ASP A 223 35.90 6.37 -6.32
N GLU A 224 34.78 5.86 -6.80
CA GLU A 224 33.60 6.70 -7.05
C GLU A 224 32.94 7.15 -5.73
N ALA A 225 32.95 6.33 -4.68
CA ALA A 225 32.49 6.71 -3.34
C ALA A 225 33.38 7.80 -2.74
N GLU A 226 34.72 7.73 -2.90
CA GLU A 226 35.65 8.78 -2.50
C GLU A 226 35.40 10.10 -3.22
N LYS A 227 35.17 10.03 -4.53
CA LYS A 227 34.83 11.20 -5.34
C LYS A 227 33.51 11.83 -4.92
N ILE A 228 32.46 11.03 -4.66
CA ILE A 228 31.18 11.52 -4.13
C ILE A 228 31.43 12.21 -2.79
N SER A 229 32.14 11.57 -1.86
CA SER A 229 32.49 12.11 -0.55
C SER A 229 33.14 13.49 -0.66
N LEU A 230 34.17 13.62 -1.49
CA LEU A 230 34.89 14.87 -1.68
C LEU A 230 33.98 16.02 -2.17
N PHE A 231 33.15 15.77 -3.16
CA PHE A 231 32.30 16.82 -3.77
C PHE A 231 31.06 17.17 -2.95
N THR A 232 30.58 16.26 -2.11
CA THR A 232 29.36 16.43 -1.34
C THR A 232 29.59 16.83 0.11
N ASN A 233 30.84 16.81 0.58
CA ASN A 233 31.21 17.04 1.97
C ASN A 233 30.50 16.05 2.94
N VAL A 234 30.28 14.82 2.47
CA VAL A 234 29.81 13.70 3.27
C VAL A 234 30.97 12.74 3.48
N PRO A 235 31.28 12.31 4.71
CA PRO A 235 32.37 11.37 4.94
C PRO A 235 32.20 10.09 4.11
N LYS A 236 33.30 9.46 3.65
CA LYS A 236 33.26 8.26 2.81
C LYS A 236 32.38 7.15 3.40
N TRP A 237 32.43 6.96 4.70
CA TRP A 237 31.59 5.99 5.42
C TRP A 237 30.11 6.37 5.48
N GLY A 238 29.74 7.60 5.12
CA GLY A 238 28.35 8.07 4.94
C GLY A 238 27.86 7.98 3.50
N VAL A 239 28.69 7.53 2.55
CA VAL A 239 28.30 7.26 1.17
C VAL A 239 27.92 5.79 1.05
N ILE A 240 26.63 5.50 1.14
CA ILE A 240 26.06 4.15 1.18
C ILE A 240 25.60 3.76 -0.23
N SER A 241 26.11 2.66 -0.74
CA SER A 241 25.69 2.08 -2.02
C SER A 241 24.34 1.35 -1.85
N MET A 242 23.37 1.67 -2.69
CA MET A 242 22.06 1.01 -2.71
C MET A 242 21.83 0.42 -4.11
N PRO A 243 22.40 -0.76 -4.41
CA PRO A 243 22.23 -1.41 -5.68
C PRO A 243 20.78 -1.90 -5.88
N ASP A 244 20.36 -2.03 -7.13
CA ASP A 244 19.10 -2.69 -7.45
C ASP A 244 19.12 -4.14 -6.94
N VAL A 245 18.03 -4.57 -6.33
CA VAL A 245 17.87 -5.90 -5.73
C VAL A 245 16.64 -6.60 -6.33
N ASP A 246 16.66 -7.92 -6.35
CA ASP A 246 15.57 -8.76 -6.84
C ASP A 246 14.35 -8.78 -5.89
N THR A 247 14.59 -8.54 -4.59
CA THR A 247 13.52 -8.35 -3.60
C THR A 247 13.83 -7.18 -2.66
N ILE A 248 12.82 -6.36 -2.40
CA ILE A 248 12.95 -5.20 -1.49
C ILE A 248 13.32 -5.62 -0.06
N TYR A 249 13.08 -6.86 0.32
CA TYR A 249 13.38 -7.40 1.66
C TYR A 249 14.87 -7.59 1.93
N LYS A 250 15.73 -7.50 0.88
CA LYS A 250 17.20 -7.44 1.03
C LYS A 250 17.73 -6.07 1.47
N VAL A 251 16.96 -5.00 1.23
CA VAL A 251 17.43 -3.62 1.46
C VAL A 251 17.83 -3.36 2.92
N PRO A 252 17.09 -3.82 3.96
CA PRO A 252 17.55 -3.66 5.36
C PRO A 252 18.95 -4.22 5.59
N ARG A 253 19.24 -5.42 5.06
CA ARG A 253 20.57 -6.04 5.20
C ARG A 253 21.64 -5.25 4.46
N VAL A 254 21.37 -4.83 3.23
CA VAL A 254 22.30 -4.03 2.41
C VAL A 254 22.69 -2.71 3.08
N LEU A 255 21.73 -2.03 3.72
CA LEU A 255 21.98 -0.77 4.42
C LEU A 255 22.73 -1.00 5.74
N HIS A 256 22.38 -2.04 6.50
CA HIS A 256 23.02 -2.39 7.77
C HIS A 256 24.49 -2.77 7.59
N GLU A 257 24.81 -3.62 6.62
CA GLU A 257 26.20 -4.06 6.35
C GLU A 257 27.13 -2.92 5.99
N GLN A 258 26.61 -1.80 5.49
CA GLN A 258 27.38 -0.60 5.21
C GLN A 258 27.37 0.41 6.36
N GLY A 259 26.74 0.07 7.50
CA GLY A 259 26.81 0.83 8.73
C GLY A 259 25.84 2.02 8.83
N LEU A 260 24.80 2.10 7.99
CA LEU A 260 23.85 3.24 8.01
C LEU A 260 23.20 3.44 9.37
N ASP A 261 22.72 2.37 9.99
CA ASP A 261 22.08 2.42 11.31
C ASP A 261 23.03 2.83 12.42
N GLY A 262 24.28 2.37 12.36
CA GLY A 262 25.36 2.82 13.26
C GLY A 262 25.60 4.32 13.14
N LEU A 263 25.74 4.82 11.90
CA LEU A 263 25.88 6.25 11.61
C LEU A 263 24.73 7.08 12.21
N ILE A 264 23.49 6.63 12.01
CA ILE A 264 22.30 7.34 12.52
C ILE A 264 22.27 7.30 14.06
N CYS A 265 22.56 6.14 14.68
CA CYS A 265 22.61 6.02 16.13
C CYS A 265 23.70 6.92 16.74
N ASP A 266 24.89 6.95 16.17
CA ASP A 266 26.00 7.81 16.63
C ASP A 266 25.63 9.30 16.48
N LYS A 267 25.10 9.71 15.33
CA LYS A 267 24.66 11.08 15.07
C LYS A 267 23.61 11.56 16.06
N LEU A 268 22.64 10.71 16.36
CA LEU A 268 21.52 11.01 17.26
C LEU A 268 21.83 10.68 18.73
N ARG A 269 23.02 10.15 19.03
CA ARG A 269 23.46 9.68 20.35
C ARG A 269 22.47 8.70 20.97
N LEU A 270 22.03 7.73 20.18
CA LEU A 270 21.16 6.64 20.62
C LEU A 270 22.02 5.49 21.13
N ASN A 271 21.83 5.13 22.40
CA ASN A 271 22.51 3.98 22.98
C ASN A 271 21.61 2.75 22.83
N THR A 272 21.90 1.91 21.86
CA THR A 272 21.09 0.74 21.49
C THR A 272 21.97 -0.50 21.34
N PRO A 273 21.39 -1.71 21.51
CA PRO A 273 22.09 -2.93 21.13
C PRO A 273 22.35 -2.98 19.61
N PRO A 274 23.22 -3.88 19.13
CA PRO A 274 23.35 -4.15 17.69
C PRO A 274 22.03 -4.58 17.06
N ALA A 275 21.86 -4.27 15.77
CA ALA A 275 20.67 -4.69 15.02
C ALA A 275 20.59 -6.23 14.91
N ASN A 276 19.39 -6.76 15.06
CA ASN A 276 19.09 -8.17 14.85
C ASN A 276 18.22 -8.35 13.61
N LEU A 277 18.84 -8.66 12.49
CA LEU A 277 18.16 -8.84 11.21
C LEU A 277 17.88 -10.31 10.84
N LYS A 278 18.01 -11.26 11.80
CA LYS A 278 17.77 -12.68 11.53
C LYS A 278 16.42 -12.93 10.88
N ARG A 279 15.35 -12.26 11.34
CA ARG A 279 14.00 -12.40 10.78
C ARG A 279 13.95 -11.97 9.30
N TRP A 280 14.73 -10.96 8.92
CA TRP A 280 14.86 -10.49 7.52
C TRP A 280 15.63 -11.50 6.66
N ASP A 281 16.71 -12.09 7.22
CA ASP A 281 17.50 -13.11 6.52
C ASP A 281 16.65 -14.37 6.26
N ASP A 282 15.90 -14.80 7.28
CA ASP A 282 14.98 -15.94 7.15
C ASP A 282 13.92 -15.67 6.07
N LEU A 283 13.35 -14.45 6.03
CA LEU A 283 12.38 -14.03 5.00
C LEU A 283 13.00 -14.05 3.59
N VAL A 284 14.19 -13.49 3.42
CA VAL A 284 14.90 -13.50 2.13
C VAL A 284 15.17 -14.92 1.68
N HIS A 285 15.58 -15.80 2.59
CA HIS A 285 15.79 -17.22 2.27
C HIS A 285 14.53 -17.90 1.74
N GLU A 286 13.36 -17.66 2.35
CA GLU A 286 12.08 -18.20 1.87
C GLU A 286 11.69 -17.64 0.49
N VAL A 287 11.95 -16.35 0.23
CA VAL A 287 11.70 -15.72 -1.08
C VAL A 287 12.54 -16.39 -2.18
N GLU A 288 13.80 -16.73 -1.87
CA GLU A 288 14.77 -17.29 -2.84
C GLU A 288 14.56 -18.79 -3.09
N HIS A 289 13.93 -19.52 -2.15
CA HIS A 289 13.83 -20.99 -2.18
C HIS A 289 12.38 -21.50 -2.16
N PRO A 290 11.50 -21.08 -3.11
CA PRO A 290 10.14 -21.61 -3.20
C PRO A 290 10.16 -23.09 -3.61
N ARG A 291 9.22 -23.88 -3.08
CA ARG A 291 9.09 -25.31 -3.38
C ARG A 291 8.23 -25.60 -4.61
N GLY A 292 7.54 -24.60 -5.13
CA GLY A 292 6.65 -24.71 -6.29
C GLY A 292 6.28 -23.34 -6.82
N GLU A 293 5.45 -23.32 -7.85
CA GLU A 293 4.93 -22.09 -8.45
C GLU A 293 3.44 -22.26 -8.76
N VAL A 294 2.64 -21.23 -8.49
CA VAL A 294 1.23 -21.14 -8.90
C VAL A 294 1.02 -19.91 -9.76
N LEU A 295 0.13 -20.03 -10.76
CA LEU A 295 -0.19 -18.99 -11.71
C LEU A 295 -1.59 -18.44 -11.44
N ILE A 296 -1.68 -17.15 -11.06
CA ILE A 296 -2.94 -16.46 -10.75
C ILE A 296 -3.26 -15.43 -11.82
N ALA A 297 -4.48 -15.49 -12.37
CA ALA A 297 -5.01 -14.42 -13.20
C ALA A 297 -5.51 -13.28 -12.33
N MET A 298 -4.95 -12.09 -12.47
CA MET A 298 -5.51 -10.84 -11.93
C MET A 298 -6.30 -10.14 -13.02
N VAL A 299 -7.63 -10.30 -12.99
CA VAL A 299 -8.54 -9.77 -14.02
C VAL A 299 -8.92 -8.34 -13.66
N GLY A 300 -8.22 -7.39 -14.25
CA GLY A 300 -8.31 -5.96 -13.93
C GLY A 300 -8.38 -5.07 -15.16
N LYS A 301 -8.26 -3.76 -14.95
CA LYS A 301 -8.22 -2.74 -16.01
C LYS A 301 -6.95 -1.88 -16.04
N TYR A 302 -6.04 -2.07 -15.09
CA TYR A 302 -4.77 -1.32 -14.98
C TYR A 302 -3.58 -2.26 -15.16
N VAL A 303 -3.65 -3.09 -16.23
CA VAL A 303 -2.72 -4.20 -16.46
C VAL A 303 -1.29 -3.76 -16.77
N ASP A 304 -1.10 -2.54 -17.26
CA ASP A 304 0.22 -1.98 -17.62
C ASP A 304 0.95 -1.31 -16.44
N LEU A 305 0.32 -1.19 -15.27
CA LEU A 305 0.84 -0.45 -14.12
C LEU A 305 0.80 -1.30 -12.84
N SER A 306 1.92 -1.93 -12.53
CA SER A 306 2.08 -2.75 -11.32
C SER A 306 1.84 -1.98 -10.02
N ASP A 307 2.11 -0.67 -9.99
CA ASP A 307 1.94 0.17 -8.81
C ASP A 307 0.46 0.49 -8.49
N SER A 308 -0.45 0.30 -9.46
CA SER A 308 -1.90 0.40 -9.21
C SER A 308 -2.46 -0.72 -8.34
N TYR A 309 -1.74 -1.84 -8.22
CA TYR A 309 -2.10 -3.02 -7.43
C TYR A 309 -0.98 -3.42 -6.45
N LYS A 310 -0.25 -2.44 -5.92
CA LYS A 310 0.97 -2.70 -5.14
C LYS A 310 0.71 -3.57 -3.92
N SER A 311 -0.25 -3.18 -3.07
CA SER A 311 -0.60 -3.95 -1.86
C SER A 311 -1.13 -5.34 -2.20
N LEU A 312 -1.90 -5.45 -3.28
CA LEU A 312 -2.45 -6.73 -3.72
C LEU A 312 -1.36 -7.68 -4.22
N ASN A 313 -0.41 -7.16 -5.00
CA ASN A 313 0.76 -7.92 -5.44
C ASN A 313 1.59 -8.43 -4.26
N GLU A 314 1.84 -7.56 -3.27
CA GLU A 314 2.57 -7.94 -2.07
C GLU A 314 1.78 -8.97 -1.23
N ALA A 315 0.45 -8.78 -1.07
CA ALA A 315 -0.39 -9.73 -0.34
C ALA A 315 -0.36 -11.16 -0.94
N LEU A 316 -0.41 -11.26 -2.27
CA LEU A 316 -0.27 -12.54 -2.98
C LEU A 316 1.13 -13.15 -2.80
N ARG A 317 2.19 -12.33 -2.85
CA ARG A 317 3.57 -12.78 -2.58
C ARG A 317 3.74 -13.27 -1.15
N HIS A 318 3.21 -12.53 -0.16
CA HIS A 318 3.24 -12.93 1.24
C HIS A 318 2.51 -14.28 1.47
N ALA A 319 1.36 -14.46 0.81
CA ALA A 319 0.63 -15.73 0.85
C ALA A 319 1.43 -16.86 0.19
N GLY A 320 2.17 -16.55 -0.88
CA GLY A 320 3.11 -17.47 -1.50
C GLY A 320 4.18 -17.96 -0.51
N LEU A 321 4.78 -17.05 0.27
CA LEU A 321 5.75 -17.41 1.31
C LEU A 321 5.16 -18.37 2.34
N LYS A 322 3.94 -18.10 2.82
CA LYS A 322 3.24 -18.98 3.77
C LYS A 322 2.93 -20.36 3.21
N ASN A 323 2.71 -20.48 1.92
CA ASN A 323 2.46 -21.73 1.22
C ASN A 323 3.73 -22.34 0.58
N HIS A 324 4.91 -21.74 0.81
CA HIS A 324 6.20 -22.14 0.26
C HIS A 324 6.22 -22.24 -1.28
N VAL A 325 5.44 -21.40 -1.95
CA VAL A 325 5.37 -21.34 -3.41
C VAL A 325 5.64 -19.93 -3.94
N ARG A 326 6.17 -19.84 -5.14
CA ARG A 326 6.22 -18.60 -5.89
C ARG A 326 4.84 -18.33 -6.49
N VAL A 327 4.24 -17.18 -6.17
CA VAL A 327 3.02 -16.73 -6.86
C VAL A 327 3.43 -15.91 -8.08
N ARG A 328 3.07 -16.41 -9.24
CA ARG A 328 3.18 -15.70 -10.50
C ARG A 328 1.83 -15.05 -10.83
N ILE A 329 1.84 -13.77 -11.11
CA ILE A 329 0.64 -12.98 -11.40
C ILE A 329 0.67 -12.61 -12.88
N ASP A 330 -0.34 -13.08 -13.63
CA ASP A 330 -0.60 -12.59 -14.97
C ASP A 330 -1.75 -11.57 -14.91
N TYR A 331 -1.49 -10.35 -15.38
CA TYR A 331 -2.52 -9.31 -15.48
C TYR A 331 -3.32 -9.52 -16.75
N VAL A 332 -4.62 -9.76 -16.58
CA VAL A 332 -5.55 -10.00 -17.70
C VAL A 332 -6.47 -8.79 -17.82
N ASP A 333 -6.41 -8.13 -18.98
CA ASP A 333 -7.32 -7.02 -19.25
C ASP A 333 -8.76 -7.54 -19.36
N SER A 334 -9.62 -7.09 -18.44
CA SER A 334 -11.03 -7.48 -18.42
C SER A 334 -11.80 -7.12 -19.69
N GLU A 335 -11.36 -6.11 -20.46
CA GLU A 335 -11.99 -5.75 -21.73
C GLU A 335 -11.73 -6.80 -22.84
N THR A 336 -10.70 -7.63 -22.69
CA THR A 336 -10.38 -8.72 -23.63
C THR A 336 -11.12 -10.01 -23.36
N ILE A 337 -11.83 -10.10 -22.22
CA ILE A 337 -12.61 -11.29 -21.86
C ILE A 337 -14.02 -11.17 -22.42
N THR A 338 -14.30 -12.01 -23.42
CA THR A 338 -15.60 -12.14 -24.08
C THR A 338 -16.06 -13.60 -23.99
N PRO A 339 -17.32 -13.93 -24.32
CA PRO A 339 -17.77 -15.33 -24.37
C PRO A 339 -16.89 -16.22 -25.26
N ASP A 340 -16.33 -15.68 -26.35
CA ASP A 340 -15.47 -16.43 -27.29
C ASP A 340 -14.02 -16.58 -26.81
N SER A 341 -13.58 -15.77 -25.84
CA SER A 341 -12.19 -15.75 -25.34
C SER A 341 -12.04 -16.16 -23.88
N VAL A 342 -13.13 -16.45 -23.18
CA VAL A 342 -13.12 -16.75 -21.73
C VAL A 342 -12.29 -17.99 -21.40
N ASP A 343 -12.16 -18.95 -22.33
CA ASP A 343 -11.35 -20.16 -22.17
C ASP A 343 -9.84 -19.88 -22.02
N GLN A 344 -9.38 -18.66 -22.33
CA GLN A 344 -8.01 -18.24 -21.99
C GLN A 344 -7.71 -18.33 -20.49
N LEU A 345 -8.74 -18.35 -19.65
CA LEU A 345 -8.62 -18.48 -18.19
C LEU A 345 -8.30 -19.91 -17.73
N ALA A 346 -8.43 -20.93 -18.59
CA ALA A 346 -8.21 -22.34 -18.24
C ALA A 346 -6.79 -22.68 -17.79
N LYS A 347 -5.81 -21.84 -18.11
CA LYS A 347 -4.39 -22.06 -17.75
C LYS A 347 -4.04 -21.63 -16.33
N TYR A 348 -4.92 -20.93 -15.63
CA TYR A 348 -4.65 -20.36 -14.32
C TYR A 348 -5.10 -21.28 -13.18
N ASP A 349 -4.29 -21.28 -12.13
CA ASP A 349 -4.56 -22.07 -10.93
C ASP A 349 -5.60 -21.38 -10.01
N ALA A 350 -5.77 -20.07 -10.15
CA ALA A 350 -6.80 -19.28 -9.48
C ALA A 350 -7.09 -17.96 -10.22
N ILE A 351 -8.24 -17.37 -9.97
CA ILE A 351 -8.70 -16.10 -10.56
C ILE A 351 -8.98 -15.10 -9.46
N LEU A 352 -8.38 -13.91 -9.56
CA LEU A 352 -8.61 -12.78 -8.66
C LEU A 352 -9.17 -11.60 -9.45
N VAL A 353 -10.28 -11.03 -8.97
CA VAL A 353 -10.86 -9.79 -9.50
C VAL A 353 -10.67 -8.69 -8.45
N PRO A 354 -9.80 -7.70 -8.72
CA PRO A 354 -9.46 -6.66 -7.76
C PRO A 354 -10.56 -5.59 -7.65
N GLY A 355 -10.41 -4.73 -6.63
CA GLY A 355 -11.16 -3.50 -6.48
C GLY A 355 -11.01 -2.54 -7.66
N GLY A 356 -11.91 -1.58 -7.74
CA GLY A 356 -11.90 -0.53 -8.77
C GLY A 356 -13.22 0.22 -8.83
N PHE A 357 -13.29 1.23 -9.68
CA PHE A 357 -14.47 2.08 -9.90
C PHE A 357 -14.77 2.20 -11.39
N GLY A 358 -16.06 2.48 -11.71
CA GLY A 358 -16.53 2.80 -13.07
C GLY A 358 -16.76 1.61 -13.98
N LYS A 359 -17.47 1.86 -15.07
CA LYS A 359 -18.11 0.86 -15.95
C LYS A 359 -17.14 0.06 -16.85
N ARG A 360 -15.90 0.53 -17.06
CA ARG A 360 -14.97 -0.10 -18.01
C ARG A 360 -14.59 -1.53 -17.60
N GLY A 361 -14.76 -2.49 -18.52
CA GLY A 361 -14.37 -3.89 -18.34
C GLY A 361 -15.21 -4.71 -17.36
N ILE A 362 -16.42 -4.24 -16.98
CA ILE A 362 -17.28 -4.92 -15.99
C ILE A 362 -17.80 -6.25 -16.52
N GLU A 363 -18.28 -6.33 -17.75
CA GLU A 363 -18.83 -7.57 -18.31
C GLU A 363 -17.75 -8.66 -18.41
N GLY A 364 -16.50 -8.30 -18.73
CA GLY A 364 -15.40 -9.26 -18.71
C GLY A 364 -15.05 -9.78 -17.30
N LYS A 365 -15.20 -8.92 -16.28
CA LYS A 365 -15.02 -9.37 -14.88
C LYS A 365 -16.17 -10.30 -14.44
N ILE A 366 -17.41 -10.02 -14.86
CA ILE A 366 -18.57 -10.88 -14.63
C ILE A 366 -18.35 -12.23 -15.33
N ALA A 367 -17.87 -12.22 -16.58
CA ALA A 367 -17.54 -13.45 -17.32
C ALA A 367 -16.43 -14.26 -16.63
N ALA A 368 -15.41 -13.59 -16.05
CA ALA A 368 -14.36 -14.27 -15.30
C ALA A 368 -14.90 -14.92 -14.01
N ALA A 369 -15.80 -14.25 -13.28
CA ALA A 369 -16.46 -14.80 -12.09
C ALA A 369 -17.32 -16.02 -12.46
N ARG A 370 -18.09 -15.94 -13.56
CA ARG A 370 -18.85 -17.08 -14.13
C ARG A 370 -17.93 -18.26 -14.45
N TYR A 371 -16.87 -17.99 -15.19
CA TYR A 371 -15.91 -19.02 -15.56
C TYR A 371 -15.35 -19.75 -14.33
N ALA A 372 -14.92 -18.99 -13.32
CA ALA A 372 -14.42 -19.53 -12.07
C ALA A 372 -15.44 -20.42 -11.37
N ARG A 373 -16.70 -19.96 -11.25
CA ARG A 373 -17.81 -20.69 -10.63
C ARG A 373 -18.12 -21.99 -11.35
N GLU A 374 -18.27 -21.95 -12.66
CA GLU A 374 -18.67 -23.12 -13.47
C GLU A 374 -17.56 -24.16 -13.58
N ASN A 375 -16.30 -23.72 -13.68
CA ASN A 375 -15.14 -24.61 -13.84
C ASN A 375 -14.44 -24.95 -12.50
N LYS A 376 -15.01 -24.48 -11.37
CA LYS A 376 -14.49 -24.73 -10.01
C LYS A 376 -13.03 -24.27 -9.82
N VAL A 377 -12.64 -23.19 -10.50
CA VAL A 377 -11.36 -22.53 -10.33
C VAL A 377 -11.44 -21.62 -9.09
N PRO A 378 -10.51 -21.69 -8.12
CA PRO A 378 -10.50 -20.82 -6.97
C PRO A 378 -10.69 -19.34 -7.36
N TYR A 379 -11.65 -18.65 -6.74
CA TYR A 379 -12.01 -17.27 -7.05
C TYR A 379 -11.96 -16.38 -5.82
N LEU A 380 -11.24 -15.26 -5.93
CA LEU A 380 -11.27 -14.18 -4.94
C LEU A 380 -11.71 -12.87 -5.60
N GLY A 381 -12.85 -12.32 -5.16
CA GLY A 381 -13.33 -11.00 -5.55
C GLY A 381 -13.16 -9.99 -4.43
N ILE A 382 -12.42 -8.91 -4.66
CA ILE A 382 -12.16 -7.85 -3.67
C ILE A 382 -12.93 -6.60 -4.05
N CYS A 383 -13.74 -6.04 -3.13
CA CYS A 383 -14.53 -4.82 -3.30
C CYS A 383 -15.42 -4.92 -4.56
N LEU A 384 -15.05 -4.27 -5.66
CA LEU A 384 -15.73 -4.43 -6.96
C LEU A 384 -15.77 -5.90 -7.40
N GLY A 385 -14.74 -6.69 -7.09
CA GLY A 385 -14.70 -8.13 -7.41
C GLY A 385 -15.82 -8.92 -6.72
N MET A 386 -16.15 -8.62 -5.46
CA MET A 386 -17.32 -9.18 -4.78
C MET A 386 -18.62 -8.74 -5.47
N GLN A 387 -18.70 -7.45 -5.83
CA GLN A 387 -19.91 -6.89 -6.46
C GLN A 387 -20.20 -7.55 -7.82
N VAL A 388 -19.18 -7.73 -8.67
CA VAL A 388 -19.37 -8.41 -9.97
C VAL A 388 -19.71 -9.89 -9.81
N ALA A 389 -19.17 -10.58 -8.80
CA ALA A 389 -19.55 -11.95 -8.48
C ALA A 389 -21.02 -12.05 -8.01
N THR A 390 -21.48 -11.07 -7.23
CA THR A 390 -22.88 -10.98 -6.80
C THR A 390 -23.81 -10.70 -7.98
N ILE A 391 -23.42 -9.82 -8.91
CA ILE A 391 -24.17 -9.55 -10.14
C ILE A 391 -24.25 -10.80 -11.02
N GLU A 392 -23.12 -11.49 -11.22
CA GLU A 392 -23.07 -12.75 -11.97
C GLU A 392 -24.03 -13.78 -11.37
N TYR A 393 -23.95 -14.00 -10.07
CA TYR A 393 -24.79 -14.97 -9.38
C TYR A 393 -26.28 -14.61 -9.44
N ALA A 394 -26.59 -13.33 -9.33
CA ALA A 394 -27.95 -12.81 -9.49
C ALA A 394 -28.52 -13.10 -10.89
N ARG A 395 -27.73 -12.86 -11.94
CA ARG A 395 -28.15 -13.09 -13.33
C ARG A 395 -28.32 -14.57 -13.66
N ASP A 396 -27.30 -15.35 -13.36
CA ASP A 396 -27.14 -16.70 -13.91
C ASP A 396 -27.68 -17.80 -13.01
N VAL A 397 -27.78 -17.57 -11.71
CA VAL A 397 -28.26 -18.57 -10.75
C VAL A 397 -29.57 -18.16 -10.10
N ALA A 398 -29.74 -16.91 -9.67
CA ALA A 398 -30.96 -16.43 -9.04
C ALA A 398 -32.07 -15.98 -10.05
N GLY A 399 -31.77 -15.99 -11.36
CA GLY A 399 -32.74 -15.69 -12.43
C GLY A 399 -33.15 -14.22 -12.52
N LEU A 400 -32.38 -13.30 -11.95
CA LEU A 400 -32.60 -11.85 -12.02
C LEU A 400 -31.95 -11.29 -13.29
N GLN A 401 -32.65 -11.46 -14.43
CA GLN A 401 -32.16 -10.95 -15.71
C GLN A 401 -31.88 -9.45 -15.62
N ASP A 402 -30.78 -9.02 -16.24
CA ASP A 402 -30.31 -7.63 -16.24
C ASP A 402 -29.96 -7.05 -14.85
N ALA A 403 -29.75 -7.91 -13.82
CA ALA A 403 -29.25 -7.47 -12.53
C ALA A 403 -27.91 -6.74 -12.69
N ASN A 404 -27.74 -5.60 -12.01
CA ASN A 404 -26.54 -4.76 -12.15
C ASN A 404 -26.31 -3.92 -10.91
N SER A 405 -25.22 -3.12 -10.97
CA SER A 405 -24.97 -2.02 -10.03
C SER A 405 -25.56 -0.72 -10.59
N THR A 406 -26.12 0.13 -9.71
CA THR A 406 -26.52 1.48 -10.07
C THR A 406 -25.34 2.39 -10.43
N GLU A 407 -24.09 1.98 -10.13
CA GLU A 407 -22.88 2.64 -10.63
C GLU A 407 -22.70 2.49 -12.14
N PHE A 408 -23.05 1.32 -12.69
CA PHE A 408 -22.79 0.98 -14.10
C PHE A 408 -24.02 1.19 -14.97
N GLU A 409 -25.21 0.88 -14.42
CA GLU A 409 -26.50 1.01 -15.08
C GLU A 409 -27.52 1.57 -14.07
N PRO A 410 -27.68 2.91 -14.00
CA PRO A 410 -28.60 3.55 -13.05
C PRO A 410 -30.05 3.12 -13.20
N ALA A 411 -30.46 2.68 -14.41
CA ALA A 411 -31.82 2.26 -14.73
C ALA A 411 -32.03 0.74 -14.67
N THR A 412 -31.08 -0.03 -14.08
CA THR A 412 -31.21 -1.49 -13.98
C THR A 412 -32.52 -1.88 -13.27
N PRO A 413 -33.27 -2.88 -13.80
CA PRO A 413 -34.49 -3.36 -13.15
C PRO A 413 -34.21 -4.08 -11.83
N HIS A 414 -33.00 -4.61 -11.66
CA HIS A 414 -32.56 -5.33 -10.47
C HIS A 414 -31.25 -4.75 -9.94
N PRO A 415 -31.29 -3.64 -9.17
CA PRO A 415 -30.11 -3.02 -8.58
C PRO A 415 -29.60 -3.85 -7.38
N VAL A 416 -28.99 -4.99 -7.68
CA VAL A 416 -28.44 -5.90 -6.66
C VAL A 416 -27.22 -5.32 -5.95
N ILE A 417 -26.56 -4.35 -6.59
CA ILE A 417 -25.54 -3.47 -6.00
C ILE A 417 -26.07 -2.04 -6.10
N ALA A 418 -26.06 -1.30 -4.99
CA ALA A 418 -26.62 0.04 -4.92
C ALA A 418 -25.82 0.96 -4.00
N LEU A 419 -26.00 2.28 -4.17
CA LEU A 419 -25.42 3.28 -3.30
C LEU A 419 -26.01 3.16 -1.89
N ILE A 420 -25.15 3.16 -0.88
CA ILE A 420 -25.58 3.28 0.51
C ILE A 420 -26.00 4.73 0.76
N THR A 421 -27.18 4.92 1.36
CA THR A 421 -27.69 6.25 1.70
C THR A 421 -27.34 6.68 3.12
N GLU A 422 -27.18 5.72 4.05
CA GLU A 422 -26.81 5.98 5.45
C GLU A 422 -25.83 4.93 5.96
N TRP A 423 -24.78 5.35 6.64
CA TRP A 423 -23.85 4.47 7.34
C TRP A 423 -23.20 5.18 8.54
N GLN A 424 -22.62 4.41 9.44
CA GLN A 424 -21.87 4.94 10.57
C GLN A 424 -20.37 4.91 10.26
N ASP A 425 -19.67 6.03 10.45
CA ASP A 425 -18.22 6.10 10.27
C ASP A 425 -17.45 5.51 11.47
N ALA A 426 -16.11 5.43 11.35
CA ALA A 426 -15.24 4.89 12.38
C ALA A 426 -15.32 5.64 13.73
N SER A 427 -15.83 6.87 13.75
CA SER A 427 -16.05 7.66 14.96
C SER A 427 -17.40 7.38 15.63
N GLY A 428 -18.28 6.62 14.97
CA GLY A 428 -19.65 6.36 15.42
C GLY A 428 -20.68 7.40 14.99
N ALA A 429 -20.29 8.39 14.16
CA ALA A 429 -21.21 9.38 13.62
C ALA A 429 -22.00 8.83 12.43
N ILE A 430 -23.31 9.09 12.40
CA ILE A 430 -24.16 8.72 11.25
C ILE A 430 -23.85 9.69 10.12
N GLN A 431 -23.41 9.13 8.98
CA GLN A 431 -23.21 9.84 7.74
C GLN A 431 -24.39 9.58 6.81
N THR A 432 -24.95 10.64 6.22
CA THR A 432 -26.00 10.53 5.20
C THR A 432 -25.47 10.94 3.84
N ARG A 433 -25.90 10.24 2.81
CA ARG A 433 -25.46 10.44 1.44
C ARG A 433 -26.63 10.70 0.50
N SER A 434 -26.44 11.63 -0.42
CA SER A 434 -27.30 11.83 -1.59
C SER A 434 -26.47 11.69 -2.87
N GLU A 435 -27.11 11.53 -4.01
CA GLU A 435 -26.45 11.51 -5.33
C GLU A 435 -25.67 12.79 -5.64
N GLN A 436 -25.94 13.89 -4.92
CA GLN A 436 -25.29 15.20 -5.08
C GLN A 436 -24.16 15.43 -4.07
N SER A 437 -23.85 14.45 -3.21
CA SER A 437 -22.79 14.58 -2.21
C SER A 437 -21.40 14.60 -2.86
N ASP A 438 -20.47 15.33 -2.23
CA ASP A 438 -19.09 15.44 -2.68
C ASP A 438 -18.43 14.06 -2.82
N LEU A 439 -17.89 13.80 -4.02
CA LEU A 439 -17.29 12.51 -4.37
C LEU A 439 -16.10 12.12 -3.47
N GLY A 440 -15.35 13.10 -2.93
CA GLY A 440 -14.21 12.85 -2.03
C GLY A 440 -14.61 12.55 -0.58
N GLY A 441 -15.79 12.99 -0.12
CA GLY A 441 -16.21 12.92 1.29
C GLY A 441 -17.19 11.81 1.66
N THR A 442 -17.55 10.91 0.74
CA THR A 442 -18.71 10.02 0.87
C THR A 442 -18.40 8.53 0.76
N MET A 443 -17.14 8.13 0.88
CA MET A 443 -16.75 6.72 0.90
C MET A 443 -16.81 6.14 2.32
N ARG A 444 -17.14 4.86 2.40
CA ARG A 444 -16.91 4.07 3.60
C ARG A 444 -15.41 3.76 3.66
N LEU A 445 -14.74 4.28 4.68
CA LEU A 445 -13.27 4.28 4.79
C LEU A 445 -12.81 3.71 6.13
N GLY A 446 -11.64 3.07 6.12
CA GLY A 446 -10.96 2.59 7.30
C GLY A 446 -11.44 1.25 7.83
N ALA A 447 -10.93 0.88 9.00
CA ALA A 447 -11.18 -0.42 9.60
C ALA A 447 -12.60 -0.49 10.19
N GLN A 448 -13.32 -1.57 9.86
CA GLN A 448 -14.64 -1.86 10.40
C GLN A 448 -14.74 -3.35 10.73
N SER A 449 -15.50 -3.64 11.79
CA SER A 449 -15.70 -5.01 12.28
C SER A 449 -17.04 -5.57 11.83
N SER A 450 -17.04 -6.85 11.47
CA SER A 450 -18.23 -7.58 11.03
C SER A 450 -18.28 -8.96 11.65
N ASP A 451 -19.50 -9.44 11.94
CA ASP A 451 -19.74 -10.75 12.50
C ASP A 451 -19.73 -11.81 11.38
N VAL A 452 -19.05 -12.92 11.62
CA VAL A 452 -18.87 -14.00 10.66
C VAL A 452 -19.74 -15.19 11.03
N ALA A 453 -20.51 -15.69 10.06
CA ALA A 453 -21.42 -16.81 10.24
C ALA A 453 -20.68 -18.13 10.47
N LYS A 454 -21.03 -18.86 11.53
CA LYS A 454 -20.42 -20.15 11.87
C LYS A 454 -20.66 -21.21 10.80
N GLY A 455 -19.66 -22.07 10.59
CA GLY A 455 -19.73 -23.17 9.63
C GLY A 455 -19.40 -22.79 8.18
N THR A 456 -19.08 -21.54 7.93
CA THR A 456 -18.67 -21.01 6.61
C THR A 456 -17.17 -21.14 6.38
N LEU A 457 -16.72 -20.99 5.14
CA LEU A 457 -15.29 -20.89 4.83
C LEU A 457 -14.69 -19.61 5.44
N ALA A 458 -15.42 -18.50 5.40
CA ALA A 458 -15.02 -17.26 6.05
C ALA A 458 -14.76 -17.47 7.55
N HIS A 459 -15.63 -18.23 8.25
CA HIS A 459 -15.43 -18.53 9.67
C HIS A 459 -14.18 -19.38 9.95
N LYS A 460 -13.84 -20.31 9.04
CA LYS A 460 -12.59 -21.09 9.15
C LYS A 460 -11.34 -20.19 9.00
N ILE A 461 -11.44 -19.12 8.22
CA ILE A 461 -10.35 -18.18 7.92
C ILE A 461 -10.19 -17.13 9.01
N TYR A 462 -11.30 -16.53 9.47
CA TYR A 462 -11.28 -15.34 10.35
C TYR A 462 -11.75 -15.61 11.79
N GLY A 463 -12.46 -16.69 12.03
CA GLY A 463 -13.16 -16.91 13.30
C GLY A 463 -14.48 -16.14 13.36
N ASP A 464 -14.92 -15.76 14.56
CA ASP A 464 -16.25 -15.16 14.80
C ASP A 464 -16.37 -13.71 14.31
N VAL A 465 -15.26 -12.98 14.17
CA VAL A 465 -15.24 -11.54 13.81
C VAL A 465 -14.12 -11.26 12.81
N VAL A 466 -14.42 -10.48 11.81
CA VAL A 466 -13.44 -9.93 10.86
C VAL A 466 -13.37 -8.40 11.00
N THR A 467 -12.16 -7.85 11.01
CA THR A 467 -11.94 -6.39 11.06
C THR A 467 -11.00 -6.00 9.95
N GLU A 468 -11.52 -5.31 8.92
CA GLU A 468 -10.77 -4.98 7.71
C GLU A 468 -11.02 -3.54 7.24
N ARG A 469 -10.13 -3.03 6.39
CA ARG A 469 -10.18 -1.67 5.84
C ARG A 469 -11.09 -1.59 4.62
N HIS A 470 -11.88 -0.54 4.55
CA HIS A 470 -12.85 -0.28 3.49
C HIS A 470 -12.45 0.93 2.65
N ARG A 471 -12.85 0.90 1.36
CA ARG A 471 -12.75 2.02 0.42
C ARG A 471 -13.77 1.85 -0.70
N HIS A 472 -15.05 2.13 -0.43
CA HIS A 472 -16.12 1.96 -1.41
C HIS A 472 -17.36 2.80 -1.10
N ARG A 473 -18.27 2.91 -2.08
CA ARG A 473 -19.55 3.65 -1.98
C ARG A 473 -20.76 2.74 -2.20
N TYR A 474 -20.61 1.72 -3.05
CA TYR A 474 -21.66 0.81 -3.45
C TYR A 474 -21.55 -0.48 -2.67
N GLU A 475 -22.69 -1.10 -2.36
CA GLU A 475 -22.78 -2.33 -1.60
C GLU A 475 -23.88 -3.26 -2.12
N ALA A 476 -23.86 -4.53 -1.69
CA ALA A 476 -24.92 -5.46 -1.97
C ALA A 476 -26.25 -4.96 -1.35
N ASN A 477 -27.27 -4.83 -2.20
CA ASN A 477 -28.56 -4.29 -1.80
C ASN A 477 -29.34 -5.30 -0.96
N VAL A 478 -29.62 -4.93 0.28
CA VAL A 478 -30.29 -5.78 1.27
C VAL A 478 -31.63 -6.36 0.80
N LYS A 479 -32.31 -5.67 -0.12
CA LYS A 479 -33.60 -6.13 -0.68
C LYS A 479 -33.50 -7.43 -1.48
N TYR A 480 -32.32 -7.77 -1.98
CA TYR A 480 -32.08 -8.96 -2.81
C TYR A 480 -31.43 -10.10 -2.04
N LEU A 481 -30.96 -9.88 -0.82
CA LEU A 481 -30.17 -10.88 -0.08
C LEU A 481 -30.92 -12.17 0.17
N ASP A 482 -32.22 -12.12 0.49
CA ASP A 482 -33.03 -13.32 0.73
C ASP A 482 -33.23 -14.15 -0.56
N GLN A 483 -33.39 -13.49 -1.71
CA GLN A 483 -33.46 -14.18 -2.99
C GLN A 483 -32.13 -14.83 -3.38
N LEU A 484 -31.02 -14.14 -3.15
CA LEU A 484 -29.68 -14.67 -3.39
C LEU A 484 -29.38 -15.86 -2.48
N ARG A 485 -29.74 -15.77 -1.18
CA ARG A 485 -29.63 -16.89 -0.21
C ARG A 485 -30.48 -18.08 -0.65
N ALA A 486 -31.73 -17.86 -1.07
CA ALA A 486 -32.60 -18.92 -1.56
C ALA A 486 -32.04 -19.62 -2.82
N ALA A 487 -31.26 -18.91 -3.64
CA ALA A 487 -30.54 -19.46 -4.77
C ALA A 487 -29.21 -20.18 -4.39
N GLY A 488 -28.78 -20.12 -3.12
CA GLY A 488 -27.62 -20.85 -2.61
C GLY A 488 -26.38 -20.00 -2.33
N LEU A 489 -26.42 -18.66 -2.53
CA LEU A 489 -25.33 -17.77 -2.14
C LEU A 489 -25.27 -17.66 -0.61
N VAL A 490 -24.09 -17.90 -0.03
CA VAL A 490 -23.89 -17.75 1.41
C VAL A 490 -23.42 -16.32 1.70
N ILE A 491 -24.17 -15.59 2.52
CA ILE A 491 -23.74 -14.30 3.08
C ILE A 491 -23.05 -14.64 4.39
N SER A 492 -21.72 -14.72 4.38
CA SER A 492 -20.95 -15.26 5.48
C SER A 492 -20.42 -14.22 6.46
N ALA A 493 -20.51 -12.92 6.13
CA ALA A 493 -20.26 -11.84 7.09
C ALA A 493 -21.16 -10.65 6.85
N LEU A 494 -21.60 -10.02 7.93
CA LEU A 494 -22.41 -8.81 7.96
C LEU A 494 -21.84 -7.80 8.95
N THR A 495 -21.96 -6.51 8.65
CA THR A 495 -21.63 -5.47 9.64
C THR A 495 -22.49 -5.62 10.88
N GLN A 496 -21.94 -5.31 12.05
CA GLN A 496 -22.62 -5.51 13.33
C GLN A 496 -23.88 -4.68 13.52
N ARG A 497 -23.96 -3.51 12.92
CA ARG A 497 -25.06 -2.56 13.13
C ARG A 497 -25.99 -2.47 11.92
N GLU A 498 -25.42 -2.13 10.77
CA GLU A 498 -26.20 -1.85 9.56
C GLU A 498 -26.61 -3.11 8.79
N GLN A 499 -26.07 -4.27 9.18
CA GLN A 499 -26.29 -5.56 8.52
C GLN A 499 -25.95 -5.54 7.02
N LEU A 500 -24.91 -4.75 6.67
CA LEU A 500 -24.39 -4.69 5.30
C LEU A 500 -23.53 -5.92 5.00
N THR A 501 -23.58 -6.37 3.75
CA THR A 501 -22.86 -7.58 3.32
C THR A 501 -21.38 -7.31 3.18
N GLU A 502 -20.58 -8.09 3.90
CA GLU A 502 -19.12 -7.98 3.92
C GLU A 502 -18.41 -9.11 3.19
N ILE A 503 -18.96 -10.32 3.30
CA ILE A 503 -18.43 -11.52 2.64
C ILE A 503 -19.57 -12.31 2.02
N VAL A 504 -19.36 -12.71 0.76
CA VAL A 504 -20.20 -13.71 0.06
C VAL A 504 -19.32 -14.90 -0.31
N GLU A 505 -19.87 -16.11 -0.24
CA GLU A 505 -19.16 -17.33 -0.64
C GLU A 505 -20.10 -18.38 -1.21
N LEU A 506 -19.56 -19.36 -1.90
CA LEU A 506 -20.30 -20.58 -2.27
C LEU A 506 -20.00 -21.68 -1.26
N PRO A 507 -21.00 -22.55 -0.96
CA PRO A 507 -20.77 -23.71 -0.10
C PRO A 507 -19.63 -24.59 -0.64
N GLN A 508 -18.78 -25.13 0.26
CA GLN A 508 -17.58 -25.89 -0.15
C GLN A 508 -17.91 -27.22 -0.86
N ASP A 509 -19.11 -27.75 -0.71
CA ASP A 509 -19.62 -28.91 -1.45
C ASP A 509 -20.06 -28.53 -2.89
N VAL A 510 -20.37 -27.26 -3.15
CA VAL A 510 -20.70 -26.71 -4.47
C VAL A 510 -19.44 -26.24 -5.19
N HIS A 511 -18.57 -25.49 -4.51
CA HIS A 511 -17.34 -24.95 -5.08
C HIS A 511 -16.19 -25.04 -4.07
N PRO A 512 -15.00 -25.54 -4.44
CA PRO A 512 -13.91 -25.78 -3.49
C PRO A 512 -13.45 -24.50 -2.78
N TRP A 513 -13.38 -23.36 -3.50
CA TRP A 513 -13.01 -22.07 -2.94
C TRP A 513 -13.54 -20.91 -3.80
N PHE A 514 -14.63 -20.28 -3.40
CA PHE A 514 -15.20 -19.12 -4.09
C PHE A 514 -15.66 -18.09 -3.05
N MET A 515 -15.01 -16.94 -3.02
CA MET A 515 -15.28 -15.90 -2.03
C MET A 515 -15.16 -14.50 -2.64
N GLY A 516 -16.10 -13.63 -2.26
CA GLY A 516 -16.04 -12.20 -2.48
C GLY A 516 -16.05 -11.44 -1.17
N VAL A 517 -15.22 -10.41 -1.03
CA VAL A 517 -15.13 -9.55 0.16
C VAL A 517 -15.31 -8.08 -0.24
N GLN A 518 -16.09 -7.32 0.55
CA GLN A 518 -16.34 -5.90 0.26
C GLN A 518 -15.17 -5.00 0.69
N PHE A 519 -14.43 -5.40 1.67
CA PHE A 519 -13.25 -4.73 2.21
C PHE A 519 -11.97 -5.03 1.39
N HIS A 520 -10.86 -4.39 1.79
CA HIS A 520 -9.55 -4.48 1.14
C HIS A 520 -8.53 -5.18 2.06
N PRO A 521 -8.47 -6.52 2.07
CA PRO A 521 -7.59 -7.28 2.97
C PRO A 521 -6.10 -7.11 2.62
N GLU A 522 -5.79 -6.68 1.39
CA GLU A 522 -4.44 -6.44 0.91
C GLU A 522 -3.70 -5.38 1.72
N PHE A 523 -4.40 -4.40 2.30
CA PHE A 523 -3.79 -3.32 3.07
C PHE A 523 -3.22 -3.78 4.42
N LYS A 524 -3.64 -4.94 4.92
CA LYS A 524 -3.18 -5.48 6.22
C LYS A 524 -2.17 -6.62 6.09
N SER A 525 -1.86 -7.04 4.87
CA SER A 525 -0.90 -8.12 4.62
C SER A 525 0.53 -7.70 4.93
N THR A 526 1.25 -8.56 5.64
CA THR A 526 2.67 -8.38 5.98
C THR A 526 3.50 -9.57 5.50
N PRO A 527 4.81 -9.42 5.26
CA PRO A 527 5.66 -10.54 4.87
C PRO A 527 5.81 -11.60 5.98
N TRP A 528 5.52 -11.23 7.22
CA TRP A 528 5.72 -12.07 8.40
C TRP A 528 4.68 -13.16 8.55
N ASP A 529 3.40 -12.81 8.41
CA ASP A 529 2.28 -13.72 8.63
C ASP A 529 1.38 -13.87 7.40
N GLY A 530 1.66 -13.09 6.36
CA GLY A 530 0.75 -12.94 5.23
C GLY A 530 -0.55 -12.28 5.67
N HIS A 531 -1.63 -12.68 5.03
CA HIS A 531 -2.98 -12.35 5.43
C HIS A 531 -3.84 -13.61 5.35
N PRO A 532 -4.68 -13.94 6.34
CA PRO A 532 -5.36 -15.25 6.41
C PRO A 532 -6.19 -15.56 5.17
N LEU A 533 -6.87 -14.56 4.58
CA LEU A 533 -7.63 -14.74 3.35
C LEU A 533 -6.75 -15.11 2.16
N PHE A 534 -5.68 -14.35 1.93
CA PHE A 534 -4.75 -14.63 0.83
C PHE A 534 -4.01 -15.94 1.03
N ASN A 535 -3.64 -16.27 2.28
CA ASN A 535 -3.00 -17.55 2.60
C ASN A 535 -3.91 -18.72 2.19
N SER A 536 -5.21 -18.65 2.55
CA SER A 536 -6.20 -19.65 2.17
C SER A 536 -6.46 -19.71 0.66
N PHE A 537 -6.51 -18.55 -0.01
CA PHE A 537 -6.71 -18.46 -1.47
C PHE A 537 -5.55 -19.11 -2.24
N VAL A 538 -4.30 -18.80 -1.86
CA VAL A 538 -3.12 -19.40 -2.51
C VAL A 538 -3.01 -20.90 -2.20
N ALA A 539 -3.39 -21.35 -0.99
CA ALA A 539 -3.48 -22.77 -0.68
C ALA A 539 -4.47 -23.49 -1.60
N ALA A 540 -5.64 -22.90 -1.84
CA ALA A 540 -6.62 -23.44 -2.79
C ALA A 540 -6.11 -23.48 -4.23
N ALA A 541 -5.32 -22.49 -4.66
CA ALA A 541 -4.65 -22.51 -5.97
C ALA A 541 -3.65 -23.66 -6.09
N VAL A 542 -2.88 -23.94 -5.04
CA VAL A 542 -1.95 -25.09 -4.99
C VAL A 542 -2.71 -26.41 -5.09
N GLU A 543 -3.82 -26.56 -4.36
CA GLU A 543 -4.67 -27.75 -4.39
C GLU A 543 -5.31 -27.95 -5.79
N HIS A 544 -5.82 -26.89 -6.40
CA HIS A 544 -6.40 -26.91 -7.74
C HIS A 544 -5.36 -27.35 -8.78
N GLN A 545 -4.15 -26.79 -8.75
CA GLN A 545 -3.04 -27.18 -9.62
C GLN A 545 -2.69 -28.66 -9.47
N ALA A 546 -2.57 -29.13 -8.20
CA ALA A 546 -2.24 -30.53 -7.93
C ALA A 546 -3.33 -31.51 -8.46
N ALA A 547 -4.62 -31.13 -8.33
CA ALA A 547 -5.72 -31.92 -8.89
C ALA A 547 -5.69 -31.98 -10.42
N ALA A 548 -5.44 -30.85 -11.10
CA ALA A 548 -5.32 -30.79 -12.55
C ALA A 548 -4.13 -31.63 -13.07
N GLN A 549 -3.01 -31.63 -12.36
CA GLN A 549 -1.83 -32.43 -12.71
C GLN A 549 -2.08 -33.94 -12.58
N LYS A 550 -2.74 -34.38 -11.50
CA LYS A 550 -3.15 -35.78 -11.33
C LYS A 550 -4.02 -36.28 -12.49
N ASN A 551 -4.96 -35.43 -12.92
CA ASN A 551 -5.89 -35.74 -14.02
C ASN A 551 -5.17 -35.77 -15.38
N SER A 552 -4.09 -35.01 -15.57
CA SER A 552 -3.32 -34.93 -16.83
C SER A 552 -2.15 -35.89 -16.93
N GLY A 553 -1.79 -36.62 -15.86
CA GLY A 553 -0.66 -37.55 -15.81
C GLY A 553 0.73 -36.89 -15.95
N LYS A 554 0.84 -35.58 -15.77
CA LYS A 554 2.11 -34.83 -15.86
C LYS A 554 2.79 -34.73 -14.47
N PRO A 555 4.14 -34.92 -14.40
CA PRO A 555 4.86 -34.73 -13.13
C PRO A 555 4.85 -33.27 -12.69
N LEU A 556 4.94 -33.04 -11.38
CA LEU A 556 5.12 -31.70 -10.76
C LEU A 556 6.29 -30.97 -11.44
N LYS A 557 6.03 -29.77 -11.94
CA LYS A 557 7.10 -28.88 -12.41
C LYS A 557 7.94 -28.48 -11.20
N ALA A 558 9.17 -29.04 -11.11
CA ALA A 558 10.17 -28.50 -10.20
C ALA A 558 10.50 -27.07 -10.63
N VAL A 559 10.62 -26.16 -9.67
CA VAL A 559 11.10 -24.78 -9.91
C VAL A 559 12.57 -24.89 -10.30
N ALA A 560 12.93 -24.42 -11.51
CA ALA A 560 14.31 -24.30 -11.96
C ALA A 560 14.94 -23.01 -11.39
#